data_e4c3add2b6df9094d81812e7b917775a
#
_entry.id   e4c3add2b6df9094d81812e7b917775a
#
_cell.length_a   1.000
_cell.length_b   1.000
_cell.length_c   1.000
_cell.angle_alpha   90.00
_cell.angle_beta   90.00
_cell.angle_gamma   90.00
#
_symmetry.space_group_name_H-M   'P 1'
#
loop_
_entity.id
_entity.type
_entity.pdbx_description
1 polymer ?
#
loop_
_entity_poly.entity_id
_entity_poly.type
_entity_poly.pdbx_seq_one_letter_code
_entity_poly.pdbx_strand_id
1 'polypeptide(L)'
;MNLKKPLDTWARAFGRGVFPHQMTWVLDLPGRGLIMSPRTVAGRLPLRPDAQVLEVGPGSGYYSVEVARRIPRGRLALLDIQPEMLAKCADKLRAAGLENFATYPADGQALPFDDASFDAIFLVTVFGEIAEREAFLREAARVLKPDGVLSITEHHPDPDFESAQAVVAGLQAHGFEPLQQLGWRWAYTLNAVPRRGG
;
A
#
# COMPACT_ATOMS: atom_id res chain seq x y z
N MET A 1 -5.97 -37.65 -8.36
CA MET A 1 -5.43 -36.85 -7.23
C MET A 1 -4.43 -35.87 -7.81
N ASN A 2 -4.80 -34.56 -7.86
CA ASN A 2 -4.16 -33.56 -8.70
C ASN A 2 -2.97 -32.93 -7.96
N LEU A 3 -1.75 -33.38 -8.28
CA LEU A 3 -0.46 -32.94 -7.68
C LEU A 3 0.04 -31.56 -8.17
N LYS A 4 -0.81 -30.75 -8.85
CA LYS A 4 -0.42 -29.44 -9.40
C LYS A 4 -0.49 -28.26 -8.42
N LYS A 5 -1.13 -28.41 -7.25
CA LYS A 5 -1.34 -27.30 -6.29
C LYS A 5 -0.10 -26.75 -5.58
N PRO A 6 0.96 -27.52 -5.25
CA PRO A 6 2.12 -26.95 -4.55
C PRO A 6 3.03 -26.07 -5.43
N LEU A 7 3.20 -26.45 -6.70
CA LEU A 7 4.08 -25.72 -7.64
C LEU A 7 3.53 -24.33 -8.02
N ASP A 8 2.19 -24.21 -8.13
CA ASP A 8 1.54 -22.93 -8.42
C ASP A 8 1.67 -21.94 -7.26
N THR A 9 1.71 -22.43 -6.02
CA THR A 9 1.89 -21.59 -4.82
C THR A 9 3.32 -21.04 -4.75
N TRP A 10 4.33 -21.85 -5.07
CA TRP A 10 5.72 -21.41 -5.12
C TRP A 10 5.99 -20.45 -6.29
N ALA A 11 5.40 -20.71 -7.45
CA ALA A 11 5.52 -19.83 -8.60
C ALA A 11 4.90 -18.43 -8.34
N ARG A 12 3.83 -18.36 -7.55
CA ARG A 12 3.20 -17.10 -7.13
C ARG A 12 3.97 -16.38 -6.03
N ALA A 13 4.69 -17.10 -5.16
CA ALA A 13 5.52 -16.52 -4.12
C ALA A 13 6.82 -15.90 -4.66
N PHE A 14 7.27 -16.36 -5.84
CA PHE A 14 8.50 -15.90 -6.53
C PHE A 14 8.23 -15.40 -7.95
N GLY A 15 6.96 -15.30 -8.37
CA GLY A 15 6.52 -14.78 -9.67
C GLY A 15 5.55 -13.63 -9.52
N ARG A 16 5.20 -12.97 -10.62
CA ARG A 16 4.24 -11.86 -10.65
C ARG A 16 2.86 -12.28 -10.15
N GLY A 17 2.28 -11.52 -9.23
CA GLY A 17 0.92 -11.69 -8.72
C GLY A 17 0.76 -11.55 -7.22
N VAL A 18 -0.48 -11.57 -6.75
CA VAL A 18 -0.86 -11.38 -5.34
C VAL A 18 -0.14 -12.35 -4.40
N PHE A 19 0.54 -11.81 -3.38
CA PHE A 19 1.29 -12.60 -2.40
C PHE A 19 0.38 -13.55 -1.61
N PRO A 20 0.68 -14.88 -1.54
CA PRO A 20 -0.18 -15.84 -0.87
C PRO A 20 -0.24 -15.62 0.66
N HIS A 21 -1.45 -15.50 1.23
CA HIS A 21 -1.65 -15.31 2.67
C HIS A 21 -1.07 -16.44 3.54
N GLN A 22 -0.88 -17.65 2.98
CA GLN A 22 -0.24 -18.78 3.68
C GLN A 22 1.24 -18.55 3.97
N MET A 23 1.89 -17.65 3.23
CA MET A 23 3.32 -17.32 3.37
C MET A 23 3.56 -16.01 4.14
N THR A 24 2.55 -15.50 4.83
CA THR A 24 2.61 -14.22 5.59
C THR A 24 3.77 -14.17 6.59
N TRP A 25 4.19 -15.32 7.13
CA TRP A 25 5.34 -15.41 8.05
C TRP A 25 6.65 -14.86 7.45
N VAL A 26 6.78 -14.90 6.11
CA VAL A 26 7.92 -14.29 5.40
C VAL A 26 7.89 -12.77 5.53
N LEU A 27 6.69 -12.17 5.58
CA LEU A 27 6.51 -10.73 5.73
C LEU A 27 6.87 -10.23 7.13
N ASP A 28 6.94 -11.11 8.12
CA ASP A 28 7.27 -10.82 9.52
C ASP A 28 8.71 -11.25 9.91
N LEU A 29 9.54 -11.69 8.95
CA LEU A 29 10.92 -12.10 9.22
C LEU A 29 11.73 -10.94 9.80
N PRO A 30 12.57 -11.21 10.84
CA PRO A 30 13.49 -10.22 11.38
C PRO A 30 14.51 -9.80 10.30
N GLY A 31 14.77 -8.49 10.20
CA GLY A 31 15.71 -7.94 9.20
C GLY A 31 15.04 -7.15 8.08
N ARG A 32 13.74 -7.33 7.82
CA ARG A 32 13.00 -6.53 6.81
C ARG A 32 13.08 -5.02 7.10
N GLY A 33 13.07 -4.64 8.39
CA GLY A 33 13.22 -3.26 8.83
C GLY A 33 14.58 -2.61 8.51
N LEU A 34 15.61 -3.40 8.15
CA LEU A 34 16.93 -2.88 7.74
C LEU A 34 16.85 -2.21 6.36
N ILE A 35 15.96 -2.67 5.48
CA ILE A 35 15.79 -2.12 4.13
C ILE A 35 14.80 -0.95 4.17
N MET A 36 13.60 -1.20 4.76
CA MET A 36 12.54 -0.20 4.86
C MET A 36 11.76 -0.37 6.16
N SER A 37 12.09 0.42 7.18
CA SER A 37 11.43 0.33 8.47
C SER A 37 10.01 0.96 8.44
N PRO A 38 9.06 0.50 9.29
CA PRO A 38 7.74 1.13 9.43
C PRO A 38 7.85 2.61 9.76
N ARG A 39 8.81 3.01 10.61
CA ARG A 39 9.05 4.41 10.97
C ARG A 39 9.51 5.23 9.76
N THR A 40 10.32 4.64 8.88
CA THR A 40 10.79 5.29 7.66
C THR A 40 9.62 5.52 6.71
N VAL A 41 8.80 4.50 6.43
CA VAL A 41 7.62 4.64 5.56
C VAL A 41 6.66 5.68 6.12
N ALA A 42 6.24 5.53 7.37
CA ALA A 42 5.31 6.47 8.00
C ALA A 42 5.88 7.90 8.12
N GLY A 43 7.23 8.05 8.21
CA GLY A 43 7.91 9.35 8.20
C GLY A 43 7.94 10.04 6.84
N ARG A 44 7.75 9.28 5.76
CA ARG A 44 7.71 9.80 4.39
C ARG A 44 6.30 10.21 3.95
N LEU A 45 5.28 9.82 4.71
CA LEU A 45 3.89 10.24 4.50
C LEU A 45 3.66 11.61 5.16
N PRO A 46 3.07 12.58 4.46
CA PRO A 46 2.76 13.91 5.02
C PRO A 46 1.48 13.85 5.87
N LEU A 47 1.53 13.12 7.00
CA LEU A 47 0.37 12.84 7.84
C LEU A 47 0.17 13.89 8.92
N ARG A 48 -1.06 14.39 9.04
CA ARG A 48 -1.55 15.10 10.23
C ARG A 48 -2.14 14.09 11.24
N PRO A 49 -2.17 14.40 12.54
CA PRO A 49 -2.71 13.49 13.56
C PRO A 49 -4.19 13.11 13.38
N ASP A 50 -4.94 13.84 12.59
CA ASP A 50 -6.37 13.68 12.28
C ASP A 50 -6.62 13.19 10.82
N ALA A 51 -5.55 12.79 10.10
CA ALA A 51 -5.64 12.39 8.71
C ALA A 51 -6.52 11.15 8.48
N GLN A 52 -7.27 11.16 7.37
CA GLN A 52 -7.94 9.99 6.83
C GLN A 52 -6.99 9.32 5.83
N VAL A 53 -6.58 8.09 6.10
CA VAL A 53 -5.53 7.41 5.34
C VAL A 53 -6.04 6.08 4.81
N LEU A 54 -5.76 5.78 3.55
CA LEU A 54 -6.01 4.47 2.94
C LEU A 54 -4.68 3.74 2.73
N GLU A 55 -4.55 2.53 3.26
CA GLU A 55 -3.50 1.58 2.94
C GLU A 55 -4.05 0.52 2.00
N VAL A 56 -3.41 0.36 0.84
CA VAL A 56 -3.75 -0.66 -0.15
C VAL A 56 -2.72 -1.79 -0.07
N GLY A 57 -3.19 -3.02 0.15
CA GLY A 57 -2.35 -4.19 0.36
C GLY A 57 -1.58 -4.15 1.69
N PRO A 58 -2.24 -4.02 2.85
CA PRO A 58 -1.56 -3.93 4.16
C PRO A 58 -0.79 -5.19 4.54
N GLY A 59 -1.05 -6.30 3.87
CA GLY A 59 -0.45 -7.58 4.19
C GLY A 59 -0.70 -7.97 5.66
N SER A 60 0.37 -8.33 6.38
CA SER A 60 0.28 -8.66 7.82
C SER A 60 0.15 -7.45 8.74
N GLY A 61 0.06 -6.23 8.22
CA GLY A 61 -0.01 -5.00 9.02
C GLY A 61 1.34 -4.49 9.52
N TYR A 62 2.43 -4.87 8.87
CA TYR A 62 3.79 -4.48 9.29
C TYR A 62 3.98 -2.95 9.31
N TYR A 63 3.46 -2.25 8.30
CA TYR A 63 3.53 -0.78 8.21
C TYR A 63 2.32 -0.10 8.87
N SER A 64 1.17 -0.74 8.84
CA SER A 64 -0.12 -0.24 9.32
C SER A 64 -0.08 0.25 10.76
N VAL A 65 0.59 -0.50 11.67
CA VAL A 65 0.71 -0.18 13.09
C VAL A 65 1.37 1.19 13.31
N GLU A 66 2.46 1.46 12.60
CA GLU A 66 3.18 2.74 12.78
C GLU A 66 2.40 3.90 12.16
N VAL A 67 1.71 3.70 11.03
CA VAL A 67 0.86 4.72 10.42
C VAL A 67 -0.33 5.02 11.33
N ALA A 68 -1.03 4.02 11.85
CA ALA A 68 -2.17 4.21 12.76
C ALA A 68 -1.79 4.99 14.04
N ARG A 69 -0.57 4.76 14.58
CA ARG A 69 -0.03 5.52 15.72
C ARG A 69 0.17 7.00 15.43
N ARG A 70 0.45 7.37 14.16
CA ARG A 70 0.68 8.76 13.76
C ARG A 70 -0.58 9.56 13.53
N ILE A 71 -1.71 8.87 13.37
CA ILE A 71 -3.02 9.49 13.14
C ILE A 71 -4.00 9.16 14.29
N PRO A 72 -3.69 9.48 15.55
CA PRO A 72 -4.48 9.03 16.70
C PRO A 72 -5.89 9.63 16.75
N ARG A 73 -6.16 10.71 16.02
CA ARG A 73 -7.48 11.33 15.88
C ARG A 73 -8.06 11.14 14.48
N GLY A 74 -7.30 10.52 13.57
CA GLY A 74 -7.70 10.16 12.22
C GLY A 74 -8.18 8.72 12.12
N ARG A 75 -8.22 8.19 10.90
CA ARG A 75 -8.64 6.81 10.64
C ARG A 75 -7.78 6.18 9.54
N LEU A 76 -7.40 4.92 9.74
CA LEU A 76 -6.72 4.09 8.76
C LEU A 76 -7.71 3.11 8.12
N ALA A 77 -8.01 3.27 6.83
CA ALA A 77 -8.73 2.29 6.03
C ALA A 77 -7.71 1.29 5.47
N LEU A 78 -7.98 0.00 5.64
CA LEU A 78 -7.14 -1.11 5.17
C LEU A 78 -7.87 -1.83 4.05
N LEU A 79 -7.35 -1.80 2.84
CA LEU A 79 -7.96 -2.42 1.66
C LEU A 79 -7.06 -3.54 1.14
N ASP A 80 -7.60 -4.73 1.03
CA ASP A 80 -6.92 -5.91 0.47
C ASP A 80 -7.92 -6.82 -0.21
N ILE A 81 -7.50 -7.50 -1.27
CA ILE A 81 -8.31 -8.51 -1.95
C ILE A 81 -8.48 -9.79 -1.12
N GLN A 82 -7.58 -10.02 -0.15
CA GLN A 82 -7.57 -11.20 0.70
C GLN A 82 -8.13 -10.87 2.10
N PRO A 83 -9.36 -11.32 2.45
CA PRO A 83 -9.94 -11.10 3.78
C PRO A 83 -9.07 -11.66 4.92
N GLU A 84 -8.32 -12.74 4.65
CA GLU A 84 -7.43 -13.36 5.62
C GLU A 84 -6.23 -12.45 5.98
N MET A 85 -5.74 -11.65 5.03
CA MET A 85 -4.70 -10.64 5.27
C MET A 85 -5.25 -9.50 6.13
N LEU A 86 -6.46 -9.02 5.80
CA LEU A 86 -7.14 -8.00 6.60
C LEU A 86 -7.38 -8.46 8.04
N ALA A 87 -7.78 -9.71 8.26
CA ALA A 87 -7.95 -10.27 9.60
C ALA A 87 -6.64 -10.25 10.40
N LYS A 88 -5.53 -10.73 9.80
CA LYS A 88 -4.20 -10.71 10.44
C LYS A 88 -3.72 -9.30 10.74
N CYS A 89 -3.92 -8.36 9.81
CA CYS A 89 -3.58 -6.96 10.00
C CYS A 89 -4.39 -6.36 11.17
N ALA A 90 -5.70 -6.57 11.19
CA ALA A 90 -6.59 -6.11 12.26
C ALA A 90 -6.18 -6.66 13.64
N ASP A 91 -5.85 -7.94 13.73
CA ASP A 91 -5.41 -8.56 14.98
C ASP A 91 -4.08 -7.94 15.47
N LYS A 92 -3.15 -7.66 14.56
CA LYS A 92 -1.89 -6.98 14.89
C LYS A 92 -2.11 -5.56 15.40
N LEU A 93 -3.02 -4.78 14.79
CA LEU A 93 -3.36 -3.44 15.26
C LEU A 93 -4.03 -3.48 16.63
N ARG A 94 -5.02 -4.37 16.85
CA ARG A 94 -5.66 -4.54 18.18
C ARG A 94 -4.66 -4.96 19.26
N ALA A 95 -3.75 -5.89 18.95
CA ALA A 95 -2.68 -6.29 19.86
C ALA A 95 -1.73 -5.12 20.22
N ALA A 96 -1.61 -4.11 19.34
CA ALA A 96 -0.88 -2.88 19.58
C ALA A 96 -1.71 -1.80 20.30
N GLY A 97 -2.96 -2.08 20.70
CA GLY A 97 -3.88 -1.15 21.37
C GLY A 97 -4.45 -0.08 20.45
N LEU A 98 -4.56 -0.35 19.15
CA LEU A 98 -5.05 0.60 18.15
C LEU A 98 -6.46 0.19 17.69
N GLU A 99 -7.38 1.16 17.67
CA GLU A 99 -8.79 0.99 17.27
C GLU A 99 -9.20 1.96 16.14
N ASN A 100 -8.30 2.84 15.72
CA ASN A 100 -8.56 3.87 14.72
C ASN A 100 -8.39 3.35 13.29
N PHE A 101 -8.92 2.15 13.01
CA PHE A 101 -8.87 1.54 11.69
C PHE A 101 -10.19 0.87 11.27
N ALA A 102 -10.32 0.54 9.98
CA ALA A 102 -11.38 -0.31 9.44
C ALA A 102 -10.85 -1.11 8.24
N THR A 103 -11.43 -2.29 7.99
CA THR A 103 -11.03 -3.20 6.92
C THR A 103 -12.04 -3.23 5.79
N TYR A 104 -11.57 -3.28 4.54
CA TYR A 104 -12.37 -3.25 3.32
C TYR A 104 -11.84 -4.32 2.35
N PRO A 105 -12.54 -5.47 2.21
CA PRO A 105 -12.17 -6.47 1.22
C PRO A 105 -12.58 -6.00 -0.18
N ALA A 106 -11.59 -5.59 -1.00
CA ALA A 106 -11.81 -5.12 -2.37
C ALA A 106 -10.53 -5.26 -3.20
N ASP A 107 -10.66 -5.27 -4.53
CA ASP A 107 -9.57 -5.48 -5.49
C ASP A 107 -8.88 -4.19 -5.98
N GLY A 108 -9.34 -3.04 -5.52
CA GLY A 108 -8.79 -1.73 -5.90
C GLY A 108 -9.30 -1.17 -7.24
N GLN A 109 -10.06 -1.94 -8.04
CA GLN A 109 -10.62 -1.46 -9.31
C GLN A 109 -11.77 -0.48 -9.10
N ALA A 110 -12.53 -0.66 -8.01
CA ALA A 110 -13.57 0.24 -7.55
C ALA A 110 -13.42 0.41 -6.03
N LEU A 111 -12.99 1.59 -5.60
CA LEU A 111 -12.79 1.85 -4.18
C LEU A 111 -14.13 2.19 -3.51
N PRO A 112 -14.53 1.49 -2.42
CA PRO A 112 -15.84 1.65 -1.77
C PRO A 112 -15.88 2.90 -0.87
N PHE A 113 -15.43 4.04 -1.39
CA PHE A 113 -15.32 5.29 -0.66
C PHE A 113 -15.87 6.44 -1.48
N ASP A 114 -16.36 7.47 -0.79
CA ASP A 114 -16.82 8.71 -1.42
C ASP A 114 -15.64 9.50 -2.01
N ASP A 115 -15.94 10.42 -2.93
CA ASP A 115 -14.97 11.33 -3.51
C ASP A 115 -14.31 12.18 -2.42
N ALA A 116 -13.03 12.51 -2.59
CA ALA A 116 -12.27 13.38 -1.69
C ALA A 116 -12.31 12.95 -0.20
N SER A 117 -12.27 11.63 0.07
CA SER A 117 -12.33 11.07 1.42
C SER A 117 -10.98 11.05 2.14
N PHE A 118 -9.87 10.92 1.39
CA PHE A 118 -8.56 10.65 1.98
C PHE A 118 -7.57 11.78 1.85
N ASP A 119 -6.83 12.02 2.95
CA ASP A 119 -5.67 12.91 2.96
C ASP A 119 -4.43 12.23 2.35
N ALA A 120 -4.34 10.89 2.48
CA ALA A 120 -3.28 10.11 1.87
C ALA A 120 -3.75 8.70 1.51
N ILE A 121 -3.23 8.19 0.38
CA ILE A 121 -3.26 6.77 0.02
C ILE A 121 -1.82 6.29 -0.01
N PHE A 122 -1.52 5.12 0.57
CA PHE A 122 -0.18 4.56 0.45
C PHE A 122 -0.18 3.06 0.16
N LEU A 123 0.88 2.65 -0.54
CA LEU A 123 1.16 1.28 -0.91
C LEU A 123 2.64 0.99 -0.64
N VAL A 124 2.95 -0.21 -0.16
CA VAL A 124 4.34 -0.64 0.03
C VAL A 124 4.54 -2.00 -0.62
N THR A 125 5.32 -2.06 -1.71
CA THR A 125 5.56 -3.27 -2.52
C THR A 125 4.27 -3.95 -3.00
N VAL A 126 3.32 -3.16 -3.46
CA VAL A 126 2.01 -3.61 -3.95
C VAL A 126 1.72 -3.07 -5.35
N PHE A 127 2.33 -1.95 -5.73
CA PHE A 127 1.99 -1.28 -7.00
C PHE A 127 2.27 -2.18 -8.22
N GLY A 128 3.36 -2.98 -8.17
CA GLY A 128 3.70 -3.96 -9.19
C GLY A 128 2.68 -5.11 -9.32
N GLU A 129 1.96 -5.45 -8.25
CA GLU A 129 0.96 -6.51 -8.22
C GLU A 129 -0.42 -6.09 -8.78
N ILE A 130 -0.68 -4.77 -8.91
CA ILE A 130 -1.99 -4.27 -9.37
C ILE A 130 -2.15 -4.53 -10.86
N ALA A 131 -3.09 -5.41 -11.22
CA ALA A 131 -3.36 -5.80 -12.61
C ALA A 131 -3.99 -4.65 -13.41
N GLU A 132 -5.00 -3.98 -12.86
CA GLU A 132 -5.78 -2.91 -13.52
C GLU A 132 -5.35 -1.54 -12.99
N ARG A 133 -4.08 -1.17 -13.23
CA ARG A 133 -3.46 0.06 -12.69
C ARG A 133 -4.17 1.33 -13.11
N GLU A 134 -4.67 1.41 -14.35
CA GLU A 134 -5.42 2.56 -14.82
C GLU A 134 -6.70 2.76 -14.01
N ALA A 135 -7.45 1.68 -13.77
CA ALA A 135 -8.65 1.72 -12.95
C ALA A 135 -8.33 2.16 -11.51
N PHE A 136 -7.31 1.55 -10.91
CA PHE A 136 -6.84 1.91 -9.58
C PHE A 136 -6.43 3.39 -9.47
N LEU A 137 -5.61 3.89 -10.40
CA LEU A 137 -5.13 5.28 -10.36
C LEU A 137 -6.26 6.29 -10.56
N ARG A 138 -7.25 5.99 -11.42
CA ARG A 138 -8.45 6.81 -11.57
C ARG A 138 -9.26 6.87 -10.27
N GLU A 139 -9.47 5.73 -9.61
CA GLU A 139 -10.16 5.65 -8.33
C GLU A 139 -9.37 6.34 -7.21
N ALA A 140 -8.05 6.14 -7.16
CA ALA A 140 -7.17 6.83 -6.21
C ALA A 140 -7.27 8.36 -6.35
N ALA A 141 -7.29 8.87 -7.59
CA ALA A 141 -7.48 10.29 -7.85
C ALA A 141 -8.86 10.79 -7.40
N ARG A 142 -9.92 9.98 -7.58
CA ARG A 142 -11.29 10.31 -7.17
C ARG A 142 -11.43 10.41 -5.65
N VAL A 143 -10.90 9.42 -4.92
CA VAL A 143 -11.09 9.35 -3.46
C VAL A 143 -10.06 10.19 -2.68
N LEU A 144 -8.97 10.64 -3.31
CA LEU A 144 -8.05 11.61 -2.71
C LEU A 144 -8.66 12.99 -2.66
N LYS A 145 -8.45 13.70 -1.56
CA LYS A 145 -8.74 15.12 -1.44
C LYS A 145 -7.91 15.91 -2.46
N PRO A 146 -8.31 17.14 -2.81
CA PRO A 146 -7.58 17.96 -3.80
C PRO A 146 -6.09 18.19 -3.48
N ASP A 147 -5.73 18.17 -2.19
CA ASP A 147 -4.36 18.28 -1.67
C ASP A 147 -3.85 16.94 -1.10
N GLY A 148 -4.60 15.85 -1.34
CA GLY A 148 -4.25 14.52 -0.87
C GLY A 148 -3.08 13.92 -1.64
N VAL A 149 -2.35 13.01 -1.01
CA VAL A 149 -1.11 12.42 -1.53
C VAL A 149 -1.26 10.94 -1.78
N LEU A 150 -0.89 10.49 -2.99
CA LEU A 150 -0.61 9.10 -3.30
C LEU A 150 0.87 8.83 -3.03
N SER A 151 1.17 7.87 -2.15
CA SER A 151 2.52 7.49 -1.76
C SER A 151 2.81 6.04 -2.13
N ILE A 152 3.77 5.81 -3.03
CA ILE A 152 4.18 4.49 -3.48
C ILE A 152 5.59 4.23 -2.98
N THR A 153 5.75 3.16 -2.19
CA THR A 153 7.04 2.70 -1.69
C THR A 153 7.39 1.37 -2.33
N GLU A 154 8.56 1.30 -2.95
CA GLU A 154 9.11 0.09 -3.55
C GLU A 154 10.48 -0.22 -2.97
N HIS A 155 10.79 -1.50 -2.77
CA HIS A 155 12.13 -1.92 -2.32
C HIS A 155 12.46 -3.35 -2.72
N HIS A 156 13.73 -3.62 -2.99
CA HIS A 156 14.25 -4.98 -3.13
C HIS A 156 14.27 -5.73 -1.77
N PRO A 157 14.13 -7.06 -1.78
CA PRO A 157 14.10 -7.97 -2.93
C PRO A 157 12.67 -8.33 -3.39
N ASP A 158 11.78 -7.35 -3.56
CA ASP A 158 10.45 -7.62 -4.09
C ASP A 158 10.52 -8.09 -5.54
N PRO A 159 9.88 -9.22 -5.94
CA PRO A 159 9.92 -9.73 -7.32
C PRO A 159 9.18 -8.84 -8.31
N ASP A 160 8.18 -8.08 -7.84
CA ASP A 160 7.40 -7.14 -8.64
C ASP A 160 7.89 -5.69 -8.52
N PHE A 161 9.13 -5.51 -7.99
CA PHE A 161 9.77 -4.20 -7.87
C PHE A 161 9.77 -3.44 -9.19
N GLU A 162 9.29 -2.20 -9.14
CA GLU A 162 9.37 -1.27 -10.25
C GLU A 162 10.37 -0.15 -10.00
N SER A 163 11.06 0.30 -11.05
CA SER A 163 11.95 1.44 -10.93
C SER A 163 11.15 2.73 -10.71
N ALA A 164 11.72 3.69 -9.98
CA ALA A 164 11.07 4.97 -9.75
C ALA A 164 10.69 5.69 -11.06
N GLN A 165 11.51 5.53 -12.11
CA GLN A 165 11.22 6.11 -13.43
C GLN A 165 9.96 5.49 -14.06
N ALA A 166 9.78 4.16 -13.96
CA ALA A 166 8.59 3.49 -14.49
C ALA A 166 7.33 3.92 -13.73
N VAL A 167 7.42 3.99 -12.39
CA VAL A 167 6.30 4.45 -11.55
C VAL A 167 5.95 5.91 -11.85
N VAL A 168 6.93 6.81 -11.98
CA VAL A 168 6.71 8.22 -12.37
C VAL A 168 6.00 8.31 -13.71
N ALA A 169 6.48 7.59 -14.73
CA ALA A 169 5.85 7.60 -16.05
C ALA A 169 4.38 7.11 -16.00
N GLY A 170 4.12 6.03 -15.25
CA GLY A 170 2.77 5.51 -15.04
C GLY A 170 1.86 6.52 -14.35
N LEU A 171 2.32 7.17 -13.29
CA LEU A 171 1.56 8.18 -12.57
C LEU A 171 1.24 9.39 -13.44
N GLN A 172 2.21 9.90 -14.19
CA GLN A 172 2.03 11.05 -15.08
C GLN A 172 1.04 10.77 -16.22
N ALA A 173 1.06 9.54 -16.76
CA ALA A 173 0.12 9.11 -17.79
C ALA A 173 -1.35 9.06 -17.29
N HIS A 174 -1.54 8.89 -15.98
CA HIS A 174 -2.86 8.74 -15.36
C HIS A 174 -3.26 9.92 -14.45
N GLY A 175 -2.73 11.10 -14.73
CA GLY A 175 -3.21 12.33 -14.09
C GLY A 175 -2.64 12.61 -12.70
N PHE A 176 -1.50 12.04 -12.36
CA PHE A 176 -0.76 12.41 -11.15
C PHE A 176 0.48 13.23 -11.48
N GLU A 177 0.84 14.12 -10.57
CA GLU A 177 2.06 14.91 -10.62
C GLU A 177 2.99 14.48 -9.48
N PRO A 178 4.20 13.96 -9.78
CA PRO A 178 5.18 13.62 -8.77
C PRO A 178 5.63 14.86 -8.00
N LEU A 179 5.56 14.80 -6.66
CA LEU A 179 6.02 15.85 -5.76
C LEU A 179 7.45 15.61 -5.29
N GLN A 180 7.73 14.39 -4.84
CA GLN A 180 8.98 14.08 -4.17
C GLN A 180 9.32 12.60 -4.29
N GLN A 181 10.60 12.31 -4.55
CA GLN A 181 11.18 10.98 -4.40
C GLN A 181 12.13 10.99 -3.21
N LEU A 182 11.95 10.02 -2.30
CA LEU A 182 12.75 9.83 -1.09
C LEU A 182 13.41 8.47 -1.12
N GLY A 183 14.68 8.40 -0.71
CA GLY A 183 15.44 7.15 -0.72
C GLY A 183 16.34 7.02 -1.95
N TRP A 184 16.62 5.80 -2.36
CA TRP A 184 17.59 5.49 -3.41
C TRP A 184 17.06 4.40 -4.35
N ARG A 185 17.76 4.11 -5.44
CA ARG A 185 17.26 3.27 -6.55
C ARG A 185 16.72 1.88 -6.17
N TRP A 186 17.16 1.31 -5.02
CA TRP A 186 16.76 -0.02 -4.56
C TRP A 186 15.66 -0.01 -3.47
N ALA A 187 15.39 1.16 -2.89
CA ALA A 187 14.41 1.35 -1.83
C ALA A 187 13.98 2.83 -1.80
N TYR A 188 12.84 3.14 -2.39
CA TYR A 188 12.36 4.50 -2.52
C TYR A 188 10.89 4.65 -2.11
N THR A 189 10.49 5.88 -1.83
CA THR A 189 9.10 6.31 -1.73
C THR A 189 8.90 7.45 -2.71
N LEU A 190 7.86 7.37 -3.53
CA LEU A 190 7.42 8.41 -4.45
C LEU A 190 6.09 8.95 -3.96
N ASN A 191 6.04 10.24 -3.64
CA ASN A 191 4.82 10.96 -3.33
C ASN A 191 4.36 11.73 -4.56
N ALA A 192 3.06 11.65 -4.86
CA ALA A 192 2.43 12.33 -5.98
C ALA A 192 1.06 12.89 -5.60
N VAL A 193 0.57 13.89 -6.30
CA VAL A 193 -0.76 14.48 -6.13
C VAL A 193 -1.59 14.34 -7.41
N PRO A 194 -2.92 14.26 -7.32
CA PRO A 194 -3.77 14.34 -8.51
C PRO A 194 -3.53 15.68 -9.23
N ARG A 195 -3.39 15.64 -10.57
CA ARG A 195 -3.38 16.87 -11.37
C ARG A 195 -4.72 17.56 -11.22
N ARG A 196 -4.71 18.81 -10.85
CA ARG A 196 -5.90 19.64 -10.93
C ARG A 196 -6.21 19.85 -12.42
N GLY A 197 -7.40 19.44 -12.86
CA GLY A 197 -7.91 19.85 -14.15
C GLY A 197 -7.94 21.37 -14.17
N GLY A 198 -7.27 21.98 -15.16
CA GLY A 198 -7.34 23.40 -15.44
C GLY A 198 -8.72 23.80 -15.95
#